data_c19aca2d7066098af3eebddd5405fcbb
#
_entry.id   c19aca2d7066098af3eebddd5405fcbb
#
_cell.length_a   1.000
_cell.length_b   1.000
_cell.length_c   1.000
_cell.angle_alpha   90.00
_cell.angle_beta   90.00
_cell.angle_gamma   90.00
#
_symmetry.space_group_name_H-M   'P 1'
#
loop_
_entity.id
_entity.type
_entity.pdbx_description
1 polymer ?
#
loop_
_entity_poly.entity_id
_entity_poly.type
_entity_poly.pdbx_seq_one_letter_code
_entity_poly.pdbx_strand_id
1 'polypeptide(L)'
;MRPMWQDAALLALVVGAVYANSMAGSFHYDDFHSLVLNPHIRSLEKLPGFFVDPGLFSVDAEKAMYRPLLLVSYALNYAWGGYGVAGYHAFNIAVHLLCALLIWRLAAEWGRGAAVCAGLVFALHPVASEPVNYISSRSESLAVAFVLAALVLERRRDLAGRWGGPLCFAAALLVKSIAIVLP
;
A
#
# COMPACT_ATOMS: atom_id res chain seq x y z
N MET A 1 15.83 26.23 -11.70
CA MET A 1 14.91 25.32 -10.96
C MET A 1 15.55 23.95 -10.91
N ARG A 2 15.63 23.31 -9.74
CA ARG A 2 16.08 21.91 -9.67
C ARG A 2 15.00 21.00 -10.26
N PRO A 3 15.35 19.96 -11.03
CA PRO A 3 14.36 19.08 -11.66
C PRO A 3 13.58 18.25 -10.63
N MET A 4 12.32 17.98 -10.91
CA MET A 4 11.37 17.25 -10.02
C MET A 4 11.85 15.85 -9.62
N TRP A 5 12.65 15.18 -10.45
CA TRP A 5 13.22 13.88 -10.12
C TRP A 5 14.14 13.90 -8.90
N GLN A 6 14.77 15.05 -8.58
CA GLN A 6 15.64 15.16 -7.39
C GLN A 6 14.85 15.08 -6.09
N ASP A 7 13.63 15.60 -6.06
CA ASP A 7 12.75 15.51 -4.90
C ASP A 7 12.25 14.07 -4.70
N ALA A 8 11.90 13.40 -5.81
CA ALA A 8 11.52 11.98 -5.77
C ALA A 8 12.69 11.09 -5.32
N ALA A 9 13.90 11.37 -5.81
CA ALA A 9 15.12 10.66 -5.41
C ALA A 9 15.43 10.88 -3.90
N LEU A 10 15.24 12.10 -3.41
CA LEU A 10 15.39 12.41 -1.99
C LEU A 10 14.42 11.60 -1.14
N LEU A 11 13.13 11.57 -1.49
CA LEU A 11 12.12 10.79 -0.79
C LEU A 11 12.45 9.29 -0.81
N ALA A 12 12.86 8.76 -1.96
CA ALA A 12 13.25 7.36 -2.10
C ALA A 12 14.47 7.02 -1.24
N LEU A 13 15.49 7.88 -1.22
CA LEU A 13 16.68 7.71 -0.39
C LEU A 13 16.32 7.71 1.10
N VAL A 14 15.52 8.68 1.53
CA VAL A 14 15.11 8.83 2.94
C VAL A 14 14.28 7.62 3.39
N VAL A 15 13.25 7.24 2.63
CA VAL A 15 12.41 6.06 2.94
C VAL A 15 13.27 4.79 2.98
N GLY A 16 14.11 4.59 1.97
CA GLY A 16 15.01 3.43 1.89
C GLY A 16 15.98 3.35 3.08
N ALA A 17 16.57 4.48 3.49
CA ALA A 17 17.52 4.52 4.61
C ALA A 17 16.81 4.28 5.96
N VAL A 18 15.66 4.92 6.19
CA VAL A 18 14.93 4.83 7.47
C VAL A 18 14.34 3.45 7.69
N TYR A 19 13.83 2.81 6.64
CA TYR A 19 13.15 1.52 6.72
C TYR A 19 14.01 0.32 6.27
N ALA A 20 15.31 0.51 6.03
CA ALA A 20 16.22 -0.56 5.64
C ALA A 20 16.25 -1.74 6.64
N ASN A 21 16.12 -1.44 7.93
CA ASN A 21 16.08 -2.44 9.01
C ASN A 21 14.85 -3.34 8.95
N SER A 22 13.73 -2.88 8.36
CA SER A 22 12.51 -3.68 8.20
C SER A 22 12.74 -4.94 7.37
N MET A 23 13.73 -4.91 6.46
CA MET A 23 14.08 -6.07 5.63
C MET A 23 14.52 -7.31 6.42
N ALA A 24 14.99 -7.11 7.65
CA ALA A 24 15.37 -8.17 8.59
C ALA A 24 14.26 -8.52 9.59
N GLY A 25 13.04 -8.03 9.37
CA GLY A 25 11.88 -8.29 10.22
C GLY A 25 11.39 -9.74 10.17
N SER A 26 10.30 -10.00 10.88
CA SER A 26 9.64 -11.32 10.94
C SER A 26 8.13 -11.17 10.77
N PHE A 27 7.43 -12.30 10.63
CA PHE A 27 5.96 -12.32 10.66
C PHE A 27 5.45 -12.17 12.10
N HIS A 28 4.37 -11.42 12.29
CA HIS A 28 3.79 -11.12 13.59
C HIS A 28 2.27 -11.22 13.58
N TYR A 29 1.67 -11.60 14.70
CA TYR A 29 0.22 -11.57 14.98
C TYR A 29 -0.67 -12.03 13.81
N ASP A 30 -1.36 -11.10 13.16
CA ASP A 30 -2.32 -11.40 12.08
C ASP A 30 -1.65 -11.93 10.81
N ASP A 31 -0.33 -11.75 10.65
CA ASP A 31 0.41 -12.33 9.54
C ASP A 31 0.29 -13.86 9.54
N PHE A 32 0.14 -14.48 10.72
CA PHE A 32 0.04 -15.94 10.81
C PHE A 32 -1.27 -16.46 10.22
N HIS A 33 -2.43 -15.94 10.62
CA HIS A 33 -3.71 -16.47 10.15
C HIS A 33 -4.08 -16.03 8.73
N SER A 34 -3.66 -14.83 8.30
CA SER A 34 -4.02 -14.27 7.00
C SER A 34 -3.01 -14.56 5.89
N LEU A 35 -1.74 -14.88 6.26
CA LEU A 35 -0.66 -15.06 5.31
C LEU A 35 0.08 -16.39 5.52
N VAL A 36 0.79 -16.58 6.65
CA VAL A 36 1.70 -17.73 6.82
C VAL A 36 0.96 -19.06 6.80
N LEU A 37 -0.13 -19.17 7.55
CA LEU A 37 -0.95 -20.38 7.63
C LEU A 37 -2.00 -20.46 6.52
N ASN A 38 -2.28 -19.35 5.82
CA ASN A 38 -3.33 -19.28 4.82
C ASN A 38 -2.90 -20.02 3.52
N PRO A 39 -3.53 -21.18 3.19
CA PRO A 39 -3.18 -21.94 1.99
C PRO A 39 -3.69 -21.27 0.70
N HIS A 40 -4.63 -20.33 0.82
CA HIS A 40 -5.29 -19.73 -0.35
C HIS A 40 -4.40 -18.76 -1.10
N ILE A 41 -3.44 -18.11 -0.43
CA ILE A 41 -2.49 -17.19 -1.07
C ILE A 41 -1.34 -17.90 -1.80
N ARG A 42 -1.24 -19.24 -1.68
CA ARG A 42 -0.11 -20.00 -2.22
C ARG A 42 -0.27 -20.34 -3.71
N SER A 43 -1.42 -20.06 -4.32
CA SER A 43 -1.68 -20.31 -5.73
C SER A 43 -2.39 -19.13 -6.37
N LEU A 44 -1.85 -18.64 -7.50
CA LEU A 44 -2.46 -17.58 -8.30
C LEU A 44 -3.77 -18.00 -8.96
N GLU A 45 -4.04 -19.31 -9.09
CA GLU A 45 -5.31 -19.83 -9.60
C GLU A 45 -6.50 -19.47 -8.71
N LYS A 46 -6.26 -19.19 -7.43
CA LYS A 46 -7.28 -18.79 -6.46
C LYS A 46 -7.65 -17.30 -6.50
N LEU A 47 -6.94 -16.48 -7.27
CA LEU A 47 -7.18 -15.03 -7.36
C LEU A 47 -8.65 -14.66 -7.63
N PRO A 48 -9.39 -15.31 -8.58
CA PRO A 48 -10.81 -14.98 -8.78
C PRO A 48 -11.68 -15.25 -7.54
N GLY A 49 -11.35 -16.29 -6.77
CA GLY A 49 -12.05 -16.65 -5.52
C GLY A 49 -12.00 -15.55 -4.47
N PHE A 50 -10.92 -14.77 -4.40
CA PHE A 50 -10.78 -13.70 -3.42
C PHE A 50 -11.85 -12.60 -3.57
N PHE A 51 -12.43 -12.46 -4.76
CA PHE A 51 -13.46 -11.46 -5.04
C PHE A 51 -14.87 -11.94 -4.73
N VAL A 52 -15.07 -13.24 -4.46
CA VAL A 52 -16.40 -13.83 -4.24
C VAL A 52 -16.55 -14.50 -2.88
N ASP A 53 -15.47 -14.89 -2.22
CA ASP A 53 -15.50 -15.62 -0.94
C ASP A 53 -14.63 -14.93 0.13
N PRO A 54 -15.24 -14.21 1.09
CA PRO A 54 -14.54 -13.61 2.22
C PRO A 54 -13.84 -14.63 3.13
N GLY A 55 -14.28 -15.88 3.15
CA GLY A 55 -13.69 -16.95 3.96
C GLY A 55 -12.25 -17.29 3.56
N LEU A 56 -11.84 -16.94 2.35
CA LEU A 56 -10.47 -17.16 1.89
C LEU A 56 -9.43 -16.21 2.53
N PHE A 57 -9.90 -15.20 3.28
CA PHE A 57 -9.02 -14.23 3.91
C PHE A 57 -8.17 -14.81 5.04
N SER A 58 -8.70 -15.77 5.79
CA SER A 58 -8.06 -16.29 7.00
C SER A 58 -8.32 -17.78 7.16
N VAL A 59 -7.38 -18.48 7.80
CA VAL A 59 -7.63 -19.85 8.28
C VAL A 59 -8.58 -19.88 9.49
N ASP A 60 -8.71 -18.77 10.18
CA ASP A 60 -9.62 -18.55 11.27
C ASP A 60 -10.93 -17.96 10.73
N ALA A 61 -12.01 -18.72 10.74
CA ALA A 61 -13.29 -18.29 10.17
C ALA A 61 -13.89 -17.08 10.89
N GLU A 62 -13.59 -16.88 12.19
CA GLU A 62 -14.06 -15.72 12.94
C GLU A 62 -13.37 -14.41 12.49
N LYS A 63 -12.22 -14.54 11.83
CA LYS A 63 -11.44 -13.41 11.29
C LYS A 63 -11.64 -13.20 9.80
N ALA A 64 -12.68 -13.78 9.20
CA ALA A 64 -13.00 -13.60 7.80
C ALA A 64 -13.28 -12.12 7.48
N MET A 65 -12.62 -11.58 6.43
CA MET A 65 -12.79 -10.20 5.98
C MET A 65 -12.80 -10.13 4.46
N TYR A 66 -13.62 -9.25 3.92
CA TYR A 66 -13.64 -9.00 2.48
C TYR A 66 -12.56 -7.98 2.09
N ARG A 67 -11.37 -8.46 1.71
CA ARG A 67 -10.21 -7.65 1.31
C ARG A 67 -9.50 -8.28 0.10
N PRO A 68 -10.17 -8.43 -1.05
CA PRO A 68 -9.64 -9.19 -2.18
C PRO A 68 -8.29 -8.67 -2.69
N LEU A 69 -8.12 -7.35 -2.84
CA LEU A 69 -6.86 -6.79 -3.35
C LEU A 69 -5.70 -6.94 -2.35
N LEU A 70 -5.98 -6.99 -1.05
CA LEU A 70 -4.95 -7.31 -0.07
C LEU A 70 -4.46 -8.74 -0.27
N LEU A 71 -5.37 -9.73 -0.40
CA LEU A 71 -5.03 -11.12 -0.67
C LEU A 71 -4.28 -11.29 -2.00
N VAL A 72 -4.69 -10.57 -3.05
CA VAL A 72 -3.95 -10.52 -4.32
C VAL A 72 -2.50 -10.08 -4.08
N SER A 73 -2.29 -9.03 -3.27
CA SER A 73 -0.93 -8.54 -2.96
C SER A 73 -0.09 -9.58 -2.22
N TYR A 74 -0.70 -10.38 -1.34
CA TYR A 74 -0.02 -11.48 -0.64
C TYR A 74 0.30 -12.64 -1.58
N ALA A 75 -0.65 -13.04 -2.42
CA ALA A 75 -0.45 -14.11 -3.37
C ALA A 75 0.65 -13.79 -4.40
N LEU A 76 0.73 -12.53 -4.86
CA LEU A 76 1.81 -12.07 -5.72
C LEU A 76 3.17 -12.09 -5.02
N ASN A 77 3.25 -11.64 -3.75
CA ASN A 77 4.47 -11.74 -2.97
C ASN A 77 4.90 -13.19 -2.77
N TYR A 78 3.93 -14.07 -2.43
CA TYR A 78 4.22 -15.49 -2.25
C TYR A 78 4.70 -16.15 -3.54
N ALA A 79 4.08 -15.85 -4.68
CA ALA A 79 4.48 -16.39 -5.97
C ALA A 79 5.90 -15.97 -6.38
N TRP A 80 6.36 -14.80 -5.92
CA TRP A 80 7.71 -14.30 -6.20
C TRP A 80 8.78 -14.89 -5.28
N GLY A 81 8.54 -14.94 -3.96
CA GLY A 81 9.56 -15.25 -2.97
C GLY A 81 9.13 -16.21 -1.85
N GLY A 82 7.97 -16.89 -1.99
CA GLY A 82 7.44 -17.78 -0.95
C GLY A 82 7.26 -17.03 0.37
N TYR A 83 7.78 -17.58 1.44
CA TYR A 83 7.78 -16.96 2.76
C TYR A 83 9.03 -16.11 3.07
N GLY A 84 9.75 -15.67 2.04
CA GLY A 84 10.86 -14.73 2.21
C GLY A 84 10.39 -13.37 2.72
N VAL A 85 10.51 -13.12 4.03
CA VAL A 85 9.96 -11.95 4.74
C VAL A 85 10.41 -10.63 4.11
N ALA A 86 11.66 -10.56 3.65
CA ALA A 86 12.22 -9.38 3.00
C ALA A 86 11.39 -8.91 1.78
N GLY A 87 10.82 -9.85 1.00
CA GLY A 87 9.96 -9.51 -0.14
C GLY A 87 8.68 -8.80 0.28
N TYR A 88 8.09 -9.18 1.41
CA TYR A 88 6.89 -8.54 1.95
C TYR A 88 7.19 -7.13 2.47
N HIS A 89 8.30 -6.97 3.19
CA HIS A 89 8.73 -5.64 3.67
C HIS A 89 9.14 -4.73 2.52
N ALA A 90 9.85 -5.24 1.50
CA ALA A 90 10.18 -4.46 0.31
C ALA A 90 8.92 -3.91 -0.38
N PHE A 91 7.86 -4.72 -0.49
CA PHE A 91 6.58 -4.27 -1.03
C PHE A 91 5.95 -3.18 -0.15
N ASN A 92 5.92 -3.35 1.18
CA ASN A 92 5.38 -2.35 2.09
C ASN A 92 6.15 -1.02 2.02
N ILE A 93 7.50 -1.07 1.97
CA ILE A 93 8.35 0.10 1.78
C ILE A 93 8.04 0.80 0.44
N ALA A 94 7.86 0.02 -0.64
CA ALA A 94 7.53 0.59 -1.95
C ALA A 94 6.16 1.28 -1.95
N VAL A 95 5.15 0.70 -1.30
CA VAL A 95 3.81 1.31 -1.15
C VAL A 95 3.90 2.57 -0.28
N HIS A 96 4.66 2.56 0.81
CA HIS A 96 4.88 3.73 1.66
C HIS A 96 5.57 4.88 0.89
N LEU A 97 6.60 4.56 0.12
CA LEU A 97 7.24 5.53 -0.78
C LEU A 97 6.24 6.09 -1.81
N LEU A 98 5.41 5.24 -2.40
CA LEU A 98 4.36 5.67 -3.32
C LEU A 98 3.42 6.67 -2.66
N CYS A 99 2.97 6.40 -1.41
CA CYS A 99 2.14 7.34 -0.64
C CYS A 99 2.85 8.69 -0.44
N ALA A 100 4.13 8.67 -0.04
CA ALA A 100 4.93 9.89 0.14
C ALA A 100 5.05 10.70 -1.16
N LEU A 101 5.27 10.03 -2.29
CA LEU A 101 5.34 10.65 -3.61
C LEU A 101 3.99 11.23 -4.06
N LEU A 102 2.88 10.55 -3.76
CA LEU A 102 1.54 11.05 -4.08
C LEU A 102 1.20 12.28 -3.22
N ILE A 103 1.54 12.28 -1.95
CA ILE A 103 1.40 13.46 -1.06
C ILE A 103 2.28 14.61 -1.56
N TRP A 104 3.53 14.34 -1.89
CA TRP A 104 4.41 15.33 -2.52
C TRP A 104 3.78 15.93 -3.79
N ARG A 105 3.20 15.09 -4.64
CA ARG A 105 2.52 15.51 -5.87
C ARG A 105 1.29 16.36 -5.60
N LEU A 106 0.49 16.00 -4.59
CA LEU A 106 -0.69 16.76 -4.17
C LEU A 106 -0.29 18.12 -3.60
N ALA A 107 0.74 18.18 -2.75
CA ALA A 107 1.20 19.41 -2.12
C ALA A 107 1.98 20.33 -3.06
N ALA A 108 2.32 19.90 -4.28
CA ALA A 108 3.07 20.69 -5.24
C ALA A 108 2.36 22.00 -5.68
N GLU A 109 1.05 22.09 -5.48
CA GLU A 109 0.25 23.29 -5.74
C GLU A 109 0.62 24.45 -4.82
N TRP A 110 1.07 24.14 -3.59
CA TRP A 110 1.51 25.16 -2.61
C TRP A 110 3.01 25.48 -2.71
N GLY A 111 3.64 25.02 -3.78
CA GLY A 111 5.05 25.23 -4.06
C GLY A 111 5.96 24.08 -3.63
N ARG A 112 7.17 24.08 -4.18
CA ARG A 112 8.14 22.99 -4.01
C ARG A 112 8.50 22.71 -2.55
N GLY A 113 8.71 23.78 -1.75
CA GLY A 113 9.05 23.64 -0.32
C GLY A 113 7.97 22.89 0.46
N ALA A 114 6.70 23.30 0.25
CA ALA A 114 5.55 22.65 0.86
C ALA A 114 5.44 21.18 0.42
N ALA A 115 5.63 20.90 -0.86
CA ALA A 115 5.60 19.55 -1.42
C ALA A 115 6.63 18.63 -0.76
N VAL A 116 7.90 19.04 -0.73
CA VAL A 116 8.98 18.26 -0.13
C VAL A 116 8.75 18.09 1.38
N CYS A 117 8.35 19.15 2.06
CA CYS A 117 8.03 19.08 3.49
C CYS A 117 6.90 18.08 3.78
N ALA A 118 5.79 18.15 3.04
CA ALA A 118 4.66 17.24 3.22
C ALA A 118 5.05 15.77 2.97
N GLY A 119 5.79 15.50 1.89
CA GLY A 119 6.30 14.16 1.58
C GLY A 119 7.23 13.62 2.67
N LEU A 120 8.16 14.43 3.16
CA LEU A 120 9.09 14.05 4.23
C LEU A 120 8.37 13.84 5.57
N VAL A 121 7.46 14.73 5.94
CA VAL A 121 6.66 14.59 7.17
C VAL A 121 5.90 13.27 7.16
N PHE A 122 5.23 12.94 6.06
CA PHE A 122 4.55 11.65 5.95
C PHE A 122 5.54 10.48 6.02
N ALA A 123 6.63 10.55 5.25
CA ALA A 123 7.60 9.47 5.15
C ALA A 123 8.29 9.15 6.49
N LEU A 124 8.50 10.16 7.33
CA LEU A 124 9.25 10.06 8.58
C LEU A 124 8.37 10.01 9.83
N HIS A 125 7.05 10.20 9.68
CA HIS A 125 6.16 10.24 10.84
C HIS A 125 6.15 8.90 11.58
N PRO A 126 6.36 8.86 12.90
CA PRO A 126 6.42 7.60 13.66
C PRO A 126 5.19 6.71 13.50
N VAL A 127 4.00 7.28 13.39
CA VAL A 127 2.73 6.54 13.16
C VAL A 127 2.75 5.79 11.84
N ALA A 128 3.46 6.29 10.82
CA ALA A 128 3.58 5.63 9.54
C ALA A 128 4.55 4.43 9.53
N SER A 129 5.25 4.17 10.63
CA SER A 129 6.17 3.03 10.74
C SER A 129 5.45 1.69 10.84
N GLU A 130 4.28 1.64 11.46
CA GLU A 130 3.50 0.40 11.61
C GLU A 130 3.13 -0.22 10.26
N PRO A 131 2.51 0.50 9.29
CA PRO A 131 2.20 -0.06 7.97
C PRO A 131 3.41 -0.55 7.17
N VAL A 132 4.62 -0.17 7.54
CA VAL A 132 5.86 -0.64 6.91
C VAL A 132 6.40 -1.88 7.61
N ASN A 133 6.47 -1.84 8.94
CA ASN A 133 7.12 -2.88 9.75
C ASN A 133 6.22 -4.06 10.07
N TYR A 134 4.91 -3.90 10.04
CA TYR A 134 3.92 -4.95 10.26
C TYR A 134 3.24 -5.31 8.94
N ILE A 135 3.44 -6.55 8.46
CA ILE A 135 3.07 -6.92 7.09
C ILE A 135 1.55 -6.85 6.89
N SER A 136 0.74 -7.27 7.86
CA SER A 136 -0.73 -7.21 7.76
C SER A 136 -1.27 -5.78 7.74
N SER A 137 -0.55 -4.80 8.31
CA SER A 137 -0.89 -3.38 8.22
C SER A 137 -0.68 -2.80 6.81
N ARG A 138 -0.18 -3.59 5.85
CA ARG A 138 -0.21 -3.28 4.42
C ARG A 138 -1.57 -2.80 3.93
N SER A 139 -2.65 -3.35 4.51
CA SER A 139 -4.01 -2.94 4.16
C SER A 139 -4.24 -1.44 4.33
N GLU A 140 -3.59 -0.81 5.33
CA GLU A 140 -3.67 0.64 5.56
C GLU A 140 -2.96 1.39 4.44
N SER A 141 -1.66 1.14 4.27
CA SER A 141 -0.84 1.85 3.30
C SER A 141 -1.33 1.65 1.86
N LEU A 142 -1.78 0.44 1.51
CA LEU A 142 -2.28 0.15 0.18
C LEU A 142 -3.62 0.86 -0.08
N ALA A 143 -4.54 0.90 0.89
CA ALA A 143 -5.78 1.66 0.77
C ALA A 143 -5.47 3.17 0.64
N VAL A 144 -4.58 3.72 1.48
CA VAL A 144 -4.14 5.12 1.41
C VAL A 144 -3.49 5.43 0.05
N ALA A 145 -2.66 4.54 -0.49
CA ALA A 145 -2.06 4.73 -1.81
C ALA A 145 -3.12 4.88 -2.91
N PHE A 146 -4.15 4.03 -2.91
CA PHE A 146 -5.25 4.15 -3.87
C PHE A 146 -6.10 5.41 -3.67
N VAL A 147 -6.38 5.80 -2.42
CA VAL A 147 -7.09 7.06 -2.11
C VAL A 147 -6.29 8.26 -2.62
N LEU A 148 -5.00 8.35 -2.31
CA LEU A 148 -4.13 9.43 -2.77
C LEU A 148 -4.01 9.45 -4.30
N ALA A 149 -3.94 8.27 -4.93
CA ALA A 149 -3.93 8.15 -6.39
C ALA A 149 -5.25 8.66 -7.00
N ALA A 150 -6.40 8.32 -6.39
CA ALA A 150 -7.69 8.86 -6.79
C ALA A 150 -7.70 10.39 -6.78
N LEU A 151 -7.25 11.00 -5.67
CA LEU A 151 -7.17 12.46 -5.52
C LEU A 151 -6.23 13.12 -6.54
N VAL A 152 -5.09 12.49 -6.85
CA VAL A 152 -4.17 12.99 -7.89
C VAL A 152 -4.79 12.91 -9.28
N LEU A 153 -5.50 11.81 -9.58
CA LEU A 153 -6.10 11.58 -10.88
C LEU A 153 -7.32 12.46 -11.12
N GLU A 154 -8.12 12.71 -10.09
CA GLU A 154 -9.32 13.57 -10.18
C GLU A 154 -8.99 15.01 -10.59
N ARG A 155 -7.77 15.48 -10.30
CA ARG A 155 -7.30 16.81 -10.75
C ARG A 155 -7.00 16.88 -12.26
N ARG A 156 -6.97 15.74 -12.95
CA ARG A 156 -6.79 15.68 -14.39
C ARG A 156 -8.11 15.86 -15.11
N ARG A 157 -8.13 16.63 -16.20
CA ARG A 157 -9.31 16.87 -17.02
C ARG A 157 -9.42 15.97 -18.25
N ASP A 158 -8.53 14.98 -18.35
CA ASP A 158 -8.50 13.99 -19.43
C ASP A 158 -9.29 12.71 -19.07
N LEU A 159 -9.32 11.75 -19.99
CA LEU A 159 -9.96 10.44 -19.75
C LEU A 159 -9.36 9.69 -18.58
N ALA A 160 -8.06 9.84 -18.34
CA ALA A 160 -7.38 9.21 -17.20
C ALA A 160 -7.88 9.77 -15.86
N GLY A 161 -8.17 11.08 -15.77
CA GLY A 161 -8.79 11.68 -14.60
C GLY A 161 -10.23 11.20 -14.43
N ARG A 162 -11.02 11.22 -15.51
CA ARG A 162 -12.44 10.87 -15.46
C ARG A 162 -12.71 9.46 -14.94
N TRP A 163 -11.89 8.49 -15.29
CA TRP A 163 -12.08 7.08 -14.91
C TRP A 163 -11.09 6.60 -13.86
N GLY A 164 -9.89 7.16 -13.84
CA GLY A 164 -8.83 6.73 -12.93
C GLY A 164 -9.15 7.01 -11.46
N GLY A 165 -9.72 8.16 -11.13
CA GLY A 165 -10.16 8.49 -9.78
C GLY A 165 -11.16 7.47 -9.23
N PRO A 166 -12.33 7.28 -9.87
CA PRO A 166 -13.32 6.28 -9.44
C PRO A 166 -12.77 4.85 -9.39
N LEU A 167 -11.92 4.44 -10.33
CA LEU A 167 -11.31 3.12 -10.32
C LEU A 167 -10.33 2.94 -9.14
N CYS A 168 -9.50 3.93 -8.85
CA CYS A 168 -8.64 3.90 -7.67
C CYS A 168 -9.44 3.90 -6.39
N PHE A 169 -10.53 4.65 -6.31
CA PHE A 169 -11.41 4.64 -5.15
C PHE A 169 -12.05 3.25 -4.95
N ALA A 170 -12.57 2.64 -6.01
CA ALA A 170 -13.09 1.28 -5.96
C ALA A 170 -12.02 0.27 -5.52
N ALA A 171 -10.79 0.42 -6.02
CA ALA A 171 -9.66 -0.41 -5.57
C ALA A 171 -9.36 -0.22 -4.08
N ALA A 172 -9.40 1.02 -3.57
CA ALA A 172 -9.20 1.29 -2.14
C ALA A 172 -10.25 0.56 -1.28
N LEU A 173 -11.53 0.56 -1.67
CA LEU A 173 -12.60 -0.17 -0.99
C LEU A 173 -12.38 -1.69 -1.00
N LEU A 174 -11.82 -2.24 -2.07
CA LEU A 174 -11.46 -3.66 -2.20
C LEU A 174 -10.22 -4.05 -1.40
N VAL A 175 -9.44 -3.07 -0.92
CA VAL A 175 -8.35 -3.30 0.05
C VAL A 175 -8.87 -3.20 1.48
N LYS A 176 -9.61 -2.14 1.79
CA LYS A 176 -10.13 -1.87 3.13
C LYS A 176 -11.34 -0.94 3.09
N SER A 177 -12.41 -1.34 3.74
CA SER A 177 -13.69 -0.61 3.74
C SER A 177 -13.62 0.80 4.33
N ILE A 178 -12.62 1.10 5.17
CA ILE A 178 -12.42 2.44 5.73
C ILE A 178 -12.22 3.52 4.65
N ALA A 179 -11.82 3.13 3.44
CA ALA A 179 -11.68 4.06 2.32
C ALA A 179 -13.00 4.76 1.94
N ILE A 180 -14.17 4.27 2.42
CA ILE A 180 -15.49 4.88 2.18
C ILE A 180 -15.62 6.31 2.73
N VAL A 181 -14.72 6.72 3.65
CA VAL A 181 -14.71 8.09 4.19
C VAL A 181 -14.21 9.14 3.19
N LEU A 182 -13.67 8.72 2.07
CA LEU A 182 -13.31 9.63 0.99
C LEU A 182 -14.60 10.17 0.36
N PRO A 183 -14.79 11.50 0.30
CA PRO A 183 -16.00 12.11 -0.26
C PRO A 183 -16.09 11.96 -1.78
#